data_2ccc6c190ec67f549adc7ace81f94b1b
#
_entry.id   2ccc6c190ec67f549adc7ace81f94b1b
#
_cell.length_a   1.000
_cell.length_b   1.000
_cell.length_c   1.000
_cell.angle_alpha   90.00
_cell.angle_beta   90.00
_cell.angle_gamma   90.00
#
_symmetry.space_group_name_H-M   'P 1'
#
loop_
_entity.id
_entity.type
_entity.pdbx_description
1 polymer ?
#
loop_
_entity_poly.entity_id
_entity_poly.type
_entity_poly.pdbx_seq_one_letter_code
_entity_poly.pdbx_strand_id
1 'polypeptide(L)'
;FRKAALDATAKLQSGVRGYRALWQQILNVSIADLKKNYGNLNVEFDLWKKESDAQPYIPEMVEEMKEKGYAYMDQGALIVDVAKESDTKEVPPCIILKSDGAALYTTTDLATIIERRKLFDPDEIIYVVDKRQEMHFIQVFRCARKTGLVKEDTGLKFLGFGTMNGKDGKPFKTREGGVMRLEHLIADINEEMFRKITENHEVDEAEARETAKLVGLSAIKYGDLSNQASKDYVFDLDKFTSFEGNTGPYILYTIVRIKSILNKYRAGGNAVEKGHILVPAGESEKALMLALTGFNSMIQQAFEELAPHKICSFIYDLANDFNHFYHETKILSEEDADRKRSYIELLDLTREVLETSIDLLGFAAPERM
;
A
#
# COMPACT_ATOMS: atom_id res chain seq x y z
N PHE A 1 -20.74 10.45 32.45
CA PHE A 1 -20.45 9.67 31.24
C PHE A 1 -19.12 8.90 31.37
N ARG A 2 -17.97 9.55 31.69
CA ARG A 2 -16.63 8.94 31.79
C ARG A 2 -16.58 7.74 32.75
N LYS A 3 -17.19 7.85 33.95
CA LYS A 3 -17.24 6.75 34.92
C LYS A 3 -18.03 5.54 34.38
N ALA A 4 -19.16 5.77 33.73
CA ALA A 4 -19.97 4.71 33.12
C ALA A 4 -19.23 4.02 31.95
N ALA A 5 -18.47 4.78 31.15
CA ALA A 5 -17.66 4.22 30.08
C ALA A 5 -16.52 3.33 30.61
N LEU A 6 -15.83 3.77 31.67
CA LEU A 6 -14.79 2.96 32.34
C LEU A 6 -15.36 1.67 32.93
N ASP A 7 -16.52 1.75 33.61
CA ASP A 7 -17.21 0.57 34.16
C ASP A 7 -17.64 -0.42 33.05
N ALA A 8 -18.18 0.10 31.94
CA ALA A 8 -18.54 -0.72 30.79
C ALA A 8 -17.32 -1.42 30.17
N THR A 9 -16.19 -0.71 30.06
CA THR A 9 -14.92 -1.26 29.55
C THR A 9 -14.42 -2.39 30.48
N ALA A 10 -14.40 -2.16 31.78
CA ALA A 10 -14.01 -3.18 32.77
C ALA A 10 -14.91 -4.42 32.69
N LYS A 11 -16.22 -4.24 32.55
CA LYS A 11 -17.18 -5.34 32.39
C LYS A 11 -16.99 -6.11 31.09
N LEU A 12 -16.68 -5.43 29.99
CA LEU A 12 -16.32 -6.07 28.73
C LEU A 12 -15.05 -6.92 28.87
N GLN A 13 -13.99 -6.35 29.44
CA GLN A 13 -12.70 -7.03 29.65
C GLN A 13 -12.82 -8.22 30.60
N SER A 14 -13.62 -8.11 31.67
CA SER A 14 -13.90 -9.20 32.59
C SER A 14 -14.83 -10.30 32.03
N GLY A 15 -15.30 -10.14 30.79
CA GLY A 15 -16.05 -11.16 30.11
C GLY A 15 -17.56 -11.20 30.38
N VAL A 16 -18.15 -10.11 30.89
CA VAL A 16 -19.60 -10.03 31.10
C VAL A 16 -20.34 -10.26 29.80
N ARG A 17 -21.17 -11.30 29.74
CA ARG A 17 -21.80 -11.85 28.53
C ARG A 17 -22.56 -10.80 27.69
N GLY A 18 -23.32 -9.92 28.33
CA GLY A 18 -24.10 -8.88 27.63
C GLY A 18 -23.19 -7.86 26.90
N TYR A 19 -22.12 -7.41 27.57
CA TYR A 19 -21.16 -6.48 26.96
C TYR A 19 -20.37 -7.14 25.82
N ARG A 20 -19.97 -8.40 25.98
CA ARG A 20 -19.32 -9.16 24.90
C ARG A 20 -20.23 -9.37 23.68
N ALA A 21 -21.52 -9.62 23.88
CA ALA A 21 -22.47 -9.76 22.78
C ALA A 21 -22.61 -8.46 21.99
N LEU A 22 -22.76 -7.33 22.68
CA LEU A 22 -22.82 -6.01 22.03
C LEU A 22 -21.52 -5.68 21.29
N TRP A 23 -20.38 -5.91 21.90
CA TRP A 23 -19.07 -5.72 21.29
C TRP A 23 -18.90 -6.57 20.03
N GLN A 24 -19.29 -7.85 20.07
CA GLN A 24 -19.22 -8.73 18.89
C GLN A 24 -20.12 -8.23 17.75
N GLN A 25 -21.29 -7.67 18.06
CA GLN A 25 -22.17 -7.11 17.04
C GLN A 25 -21.56 -5.86 16.39
N ILE A 26 -20.99 -4.97 17.18
CA ILE A 26 -20.27 -3.80 16.68
C ILE A 26 -19.09 -4.23 15.79
N LEU A 27 -18.31 -5.23 16.22
CA LEU A 27 -17.20 -5.76 15.43
C LEU A 27 -17.67 -6.33 14.08
N ASN A 28 -18.74 -7.09 14.06
CA ASN A 28 -19.25 -7.69 12.83
C ASN A 28 -19.62 -6.61 11.80
N VAL A 29 -20.28 -5.54 12.22
CA VAL A 29 -20.62 -4.40 11.36
C VAL A 29 -19.34 -3.70 10.87
N SER A 30 -18.41 -3.40 11.77
CA SER A 30 -17.17 -2.72 11.44
C SER A 30 -16.29 -3.52 10.47
N ILE A 31 -16.16 -4.84 10.70
CA ILE A 31 -15.38 -5.71 9.83
C ILE A 31 -16.02 -5.83 8.44
N ALA A 32 -17.37 -5.90 8.36
CA ALA A 32 -18.06 -5.93 7.08
C ALA A 32 -17.82 -4.66 6.26
N ASP A 33 -17.88 -3.49 6.91
CA ASP A 33 -17.60 -2.19 6.27
C ASP A 33 -16.14 -2.08 5.83
N LEU A 34 -15.19 -2.49 6.68
CA LEU A 34 -13.77 -2.51 6.34
C LEU A 34 -13.48 -3.43 5.14
N LYS A 35 -14.03 -4.65 5.13
CA LYS A 35 -13.87 -5.60 4.01
C LYS A 35 -14.39 -5.04 2.69
N LYS A 36 -15.54 -4.35 2.72
CA LYS A 36 -16.08 -3.66 1.55
C LYS A 36 -15.12 -2.60 1.02
N ASN A 37 -14.59 -1.75 1.91
CA ASN A 37 -13.65 -0.69 1.53
C ASN A 37 -12.32 -1.24 1.00
N TYR A 38 -11.77 -2.29 1.62
CA TYR A 38 -10.56 -2.95 1.13
C TYR A 38 -10.81 -3.64 -0.21
N GLY A 39 -11.96 -4.31 -0.40
CA GLY A 39 -12.34 -4.87 -1.70
C GLY A 39 -12.42 -3.82 -2.81
N ASN A 40 -12.98 -2.64 -2.53
CA ASN A 40 -13.01 -1.52 -3.47
C ASN A 40 -11.61 -1.01 -3.85
N LEU A 41 -10.61 -1.23 -2.99
CA LEU A 41 -9.21 -0.88 -3.23
C LEU A 41 -8.39 -2.06 -3.78
N ASN A 42 -9.01 -3.19 -4.11
CA ASN A 42 -8.32 -4.43 -4.49
C ASN A 42 -7.23 -4.80 -3.47
N VAL A 43 -7.60 -4.81 -2.17
CA VAL A 43 -6.72 -5.20 -1.06
C VAL A 43 -7.35 -6.37 -0.33
N GLU A 44 -6.59 -7.44 -0.18
CA GLU A 44 -6.97 -8.62 0.56
C GLU A 44 -5.97 -8.91 1.69
N PHE A 45 -6.43 -9.61 2.72
CA PHE A 45 -5.60 -10.03 3.84
C PHE A 45 -5.81 -11.52 4.09
N ASP A 46 -4.72 -12.25 4.27
CA ASP A 46 -4.76 -13.67 4.66
C ASP A 46 -5.34 -13.85 6.07
N LEU A 47 -5.12 -12.88 6.95
CA LEU A 47 -5.53 -12.91 8.34
C LEU A 47 -6.24 -11.63 8.77
N TRP A 48 -7.39 -11.79 9.42
CA TRP A 48 -8.15 -10.71 10.05
C TRP A 48 -8.02 -10.78 11.57
N LYS A 49 -6.87 -10.34 12.07
CA LYS A 49 -6.54 -10.31 13.49
C LYS A 49 -6.99 -9.01 14.16
N LYS A 50 -7.31 -9.11 15.44
CA LYS A 50 -7.72 -8.00 16.29
C LYS A 50 -6.71 -7.86 17.44
N GLU A 51 -6.56 -6.66 17.99
CA GLU A 51 -5.73 -6.42 19.16
C GLU A 51 -6.10 -7.35 20.34
N SER A 52 -7.41 -7.63 20.50
CA SER A 52 -7.91 -8.54 21.53
C SER A 52 -7.45 -10.01 21.37
N ASP A 53 -7.00 -10.41 20.20
CA ASP A 53 -6.56 -11.79 19.96
C ASP A 53 -5.20 -12.07 20.63
N ALA A 54 -4.43 -11.03 20.94
CA ALA A 54 -3.17 -11.12 21.66
C ALA A 54 -3.32 -11.30 23.19
N GLN A 55 -4.52 -11.06 23.75
CA GLN A 55 -4.77 -11.12 25.20
C GLN A 55 -4.31 -12.42 25.88
N PRO A 56 -4.49 -13.62 25.30
CA PRO A 56 -4.05 -14.87 25.93
C PRO A 56 -2.54 -14.97 26.20
N TYR A 57 -1.74 -14.23 25.43
CA TYR A 57 -0.27 -14.26 25.56
C TYR A 57 0.28 -13.30 26.62
N ILE A 58 -0.51 -12.34 27.09
CA ILE A 58 -0.07 -11.27 28.01
C ILE A 58 0.36 -11.83 29.39
N PRO A 59 -0.43 -12.68 30.08
CA PRO A 59 -0.07 -13.11 31.42
C PRO A 59 1.28 -13.85 31.46
N GLU A 60 1.50 -14.81 30.59
CA GLU A 60 2.74 -15.58 30.50
C GLU A 60 3.93 -14.65 30.19
N MET A 61 3.77 -13.75 29.23
CA MET A 61 4.78 -12.76 28.84
C MET A 61 5.21 -11.87 30.02
N VAL A 62 4.24 -11.36 30.77
CA VAL A 62 4.49 -10.47 31.91
C VAL A 62 5.22 -11.18 33.04
N GLU A 63 4.82 -12.40 33.39
CA GLU A 63 5.49 -13.19 34.40
C GLU A 63 6.92 -13.56 33.99
N GLU A 64 7.14 -13.99 32.76
CA GLU A 64 8.47 -14.29 32.21
C GLU A 64 9.40 -13.06 32.29
N MET A 65 8.90 -11.87 31.92
CA MET A 65 9.67 -10.63 32.00
C MET A 65 10.07 -10.27 33.45
N LYS A 66 9.19 -10.52 34.42
CA LYS A 66 9.49 -10.31 35.86
C LYS A 66 10.50 -11.33 36.39
N GLU A 67 10.27 -12.62 36.11
CA GLU A 67 11.14 -13.71 36.59
C GLU A 67 12.57 -13.58 36.05
N LYS A 68 12.72 -13.15 34.81
CA LYS A 68 14.03 -12.90 34.18
C LYS A 68 14.65 -11.56 34.58
N GLY A 69 13.96 -10.74 35.36
CA GLY A 69 14.44 -9.43 35.85
C GLY A 69 14.50 -8.36 34.76
N TYR A 70 13.80 -8.54 33.61
CA TYR A 70 13.71 -7.51 32.59
C TYR A 70 12.73 -6.40 32.98
N ALA A 71 11.60 -6.78 33.62
CA ALA A 71 10.57 -5.84 34.03
C ALA A 71 10.62 -5.60 35.55
N TYR A 72 10.51 -4.34 35.95
CA TYR A 72 10.50 -3.91 37.32
C TYR A 72 9.51 -2.77 37.56
N MET A 73 9.13 -2.58 38.85
CA MET A 73 8.19 -1.52 39.23
C MET A 73 8.89 -0.17 39.33
N ASP A 74 8.37 0.81 38.58
CA ASP A 74 8.75 2.22 38.70
C ASP A 74 7.49 3.08 38.73
N GLN A 75 7.42 4.01 39.68
CA GLN A 75 6.27 4.92 39.91
C GLN A 75 4.90 4.22 39.86
N GLY A 76 4.85 2.97 40.31
CA GLY A 76 3.64 2.15 40.35
C GLY A 76 3.32 1.41 39.04
N ALA A 77 4.02 1.66 37.95
CA ALA A 77 3.90 0.92 36.69
C ALA A 77 4.97 -0.17 36.57
N LEU A 78 4.65 -1.24 35.86
CA LEU A 78 5.64 -2.26 35.46
C LEU A 78 6.28 -1.82 34.17
N ILE A 79 7.60 -1.63 34.16
CA ILE A 79 8.33 -1.10 33.00
C ILE A 79 9.50 -1.99 32.60
N VAL A 80 9.92 -1.87 31.34
CA VAL A 80 11.20 -2.37 30.80
C VAL A 80 11.97 -1.17 30.27
N ASP A 81 13.16 -0.93 30.80
CA ASP A 81 14.04 0.11 30.32
C ASP A 81 14.63 -0.29 28.94
N VAL A 82 14.50 0.58 27.95
CA VAL A 82 14.91 0.37 26.54
C VAL A 82 15.84 1.46 26.02
N ALA A 83 16.23 2.41 26.88
CA ALA A 83 17.20 3.44 26.51
C ALA A 83 18.56 2.83 26.16
N LYS A 84 19.29 3.47 25.26
CA LYS A 84 20.65 3.10 24.85
C LYS A 84 21.57 4.29 25.02
N GLU A 85 22.84 4.04 25.36
CA GLU A 85 23.85 5.09 25.46
C GLU A 85 24.04 5.89 24.15
N SER A 86 23.73 5.26 23.01
CA SER A 86 23.83 5.87 21.69
C SER A 86 22.63 6.75 21.32
N ASP A 87 21.62 6.86 22.17
CA ASP A 87 20.43 7.66 21.87
C ASP A 87 20.74 9.15 21.87
N THR A 88 20.38 9.81 20.79
CA THR A 88 20.52 11.27 20.64
C THR A 88 19.33 12.03 21.24
N LYS A 89 18.24 11.32 21.54
CA LYS A 89 17.03 11.82 22.18
C LYS A 89 16.64 10.85 23.29
N GLU A 90 16.00 11.35 24.32
CA GLU A 90 15.45 10.54 25.39
C GLU A 90 14.45 9.51 24.84
N VAL A 91 14.67 8.24 25.14
CA VAL A 91 13.75 7.15 24.83
C VAL A 91 13.15 6.67 26.16
N PRO A 92 11.88 6.97 26.42
CA PRO A 92 11.22 6.56 27.67
C PRO A 92 11.16 5.03 27.80
N PRO A 93 11.06 4.49 29.04
CA PRO A 93 10.90 3.06 29.24
C PRO A 93 9.60 2.54 28.60
N CYS A 94 9.63 1.27 28.23
CA CYS A 94 8.47 0.55 27.69
C CYS A 94 7.55 0.17 28.86
N ILE A 95 6.35 0.75 28.93
CA ILE A 95 5.37 0.43 29.98
C ILE A 95 4.67 -0.89 29.60
N ILE A 96 4.81 -1.90 30.45
CA ILE A 96 4.21 -3.22 30.28
C ILE A 96 2.83 -3.28 30.94
N LEU A 97 2.70 -2.77 32.16
CA LEU A 97 1.42 -2.64 32.86
C LEU A 97 1.33 -1.28 33.55
N LYS A 98 0.14 -0.68 33.50
CA LYS A 98 -0.15 0.53 34.27
C LYS A 98 -0.14 0.27 35.80
N SER A 99 -0.20 1.32 36.58
CA SER A 99 -0.28 1.25 38.06
C SER A 99 -1.55 0.54 38.56
N ASP A 100 -2.61 0.48 37.78
CA ASP A 100 -3.84 -0.27 38.05
C ASP A 100 -3.79 -1.73 37.55
N GLY A 101 -2.66 -2.17 37.01
CA GLY A 101 -2.46 -3.51 36.42
C GLY A 101 -3.01 -3.67 35.00
N ALA A 102 -3.57 -2.63 34.42
CA ALA A 102 -4.13 -2.71 33.06
C ALA A 102 -3.04 -2.76 31.99
N ALA A 103 -3.27 -3.58 30.96
CA ALA A 103 -2.46 -3.63 29.75
C ALA A 103 -2.66 -2.36 28.91
N LEU A 104 -1.62 -2.01 28.15
CA LEU A 104 -1.57 -0.92 27.18
C LEU A 104 -1.46 -1.49 25.77
N TYR A 105 -1.58 -0.63 24.74
CA TYR A 105 -1.29 -1.03 23.36
C TYR A 105 0.17 -1.50 23.18
N THR A 106 1.13 -1.00 23.98
CA THR A 106 2.49 -1.52 24.03
C THR A 106 2.52 -3.00 24.43
N THR A 107 1.72 -3.35 25.46
CA THR A 107 1.62 -4.73 25.95
C THR A 107 1.00 -5.65 24.91
N THR A 108 -0.05 -5.18 24.24
CA THR A 108 -0.73 -5.96 23.19
C THR A 108 0.15 -6.12 21.95
N ASP A 109 0.95 -5.11 21.56
CA ASP A 109 1.90 -5.22 20.45
C ASP A 109 3.01 -6.24 20.75
N LEU A 110 3.57 -6.24 21.97
CA LEU A 110 4.54 -7.26 22.38
C LEU A 110 3.93 -8.67 22.39
N ALA A 111 2.71 -8.82 22.91
CA ALA A 111 1.98 -10.09 22.90
C ALA A 111 1.65 -10.56 21.46
N THR A 112 1.36 -9.63 20.54
CA THR A 112 1.16 -9.92 19.13
C THR A 112 2.44 -10.43 18.45
N ILE A 113 3.61 -9.93 18.84
CA ILE A 113 4.90 -10.45 18.37
C ILE A 113 5.07 -11.92 18.79
N ILE A 114 4.70 -12.27 20.03
CA ILE A 114 4.73 -13.66 20.52
C ILE A 114 3.77 -14.53 19.69
N GLU A 115 2.55 -14.06 19.46
CA GLU A 115 1.56 -14.77 18.63
C GLU A 115 2.13 -15.06 17.24
N ARG A 116 2.67 -14.04 16.56
CA ARG A 116 3.24 -14.17 15.21
C ARG A 116 4.41 -15.16 15.19
N ARG A 117 5.30 -15.09 16.17
CA ARG A 117 6.40 -16.04 16.30
C ARG A 117 5.90 -17.49 16.50
N LYS A 118 4.91 -17.70 17.38
CA LYS A 118 4.34 -19.03 17.65
C LYS A 118 3.59 -19.62 16.45
N LEU A 119 2.90 -18.78 15.67
CA LEU A 119 2.05 -19.24 14.57
C LEU A 119 2.79 -19.35 13.22
N PHE A 120 3.75 -18.46 12.94
CA PHE A 120 4.32 -18.30 11.61
C PHE A 120 5.85 -18.37 11.58
N ASP A 121 6.51 -18.15 12.71
CA ASP A 121 7.97 -18.04 12.84
C ASP A 121 8.61 -17.18 11.72
N PRO A 122 8.18 -15.92 11.53
CA PRO A 122 8.52 -15.13 10.37
C PRO A 122 9.97 -14.67 10.37
N ASP A 123 10.58 -14.57 9.19
CA ASP A 123 11.89 -13.94 9.01
C ASP A 123 11.83 -12.43 9.25
N GLU A 124 10.69 -11.80 8.95
CA GLU A 124 10.51 -10.37 9.08
C GLU A 124 9.07 -10.00 9.49
N ILE A 125 8.93 -8.99 10.35
CA ILE A 125 7.65 -8.38 10.73
C ILE A 125 7.71 -6.90 10.38
N ILE A 126 6.83 -6.47 9.45
CA ILE A 126 6.75 -5.08 9.00
C ILE A 126 5.47 -4.45 9.56
N TYR A 127 5.62 -3.33 10.26
CA TYR A 127 4.52 -2.53 10.80
C TYR A 127 4.26 -1.33 9.90
N VAL A 128 3.13 -1.33 9.20
CA VAL A 128 2.70 -0.23 8.33
C VAL A 128 1.70 0.61 9.10
N VAL A 129 2.14 1.72 9.64
CA VAL A 129 1.37 2.55 10.58
C VAL A 129 1.66 4.04 10.38
N ASP A 130 0.87 4.91 11.02
CA ASP A 130 1.11 6.35 11.00
C ASP A 130 2.51 6.69 11.57
N LYS A 131 3.26 7.55 10.85
CA LYS A 131 4.64 7.95 11.22
C LYS A 131 4.75 8.53 12.63
N ARG A 132 3.66 9.07 13.19
CA ARG A 132 3.63 9.59 14.57
C ARG A 132 3.81 8.52 15.62
N GLN A 133 3.69 7.24 15.27
CA GLN A 133 3.90 6.10 16.18
C GLN A 133 5.35 5.61 16.21
N GLU A 134 6.30 6.28 15.56
CA GLU A 134 7.69 5.86 15.48
C GLU A 134 8.33 5.58 16.85
N MET A 135 8.16 6.49 17.83
CA MET A 135 8.72 6.31 19.16
C MET A 135 8.14 5.08 19.86
N HIS A 136 6.84 4.84 19.72
CA HIS A 136 6.19 3.64 20.25
C HIS A 136 6.82 2.36 19.69
N PHE A 137 7.02 2.27 18.37
CA PHE A 137 7.64 1.09 17.78
C PHE A 137 9.14 0.96 18.08
N ILE A 138 9.86 2.06 18.27
CA ILE A 138 11.22 2.01 18.81
C ILE A 138 11.22 1.31 20.18
N GLN A 139 10.32 1.69 21.09
CA GLN A 139 10.19 1.07 22.41
C GLN A 139 9.79 -0.41 22.31
N VAL A 140 8.76 -0.75 21.51
CA VAL A 140 8.29 -2.13 21.31
C VAL A 140 9.40 -3.02 20.76
N PHE A 141 10.09 -2.60 19.71
CA PHE A 141 11.15 -3.39 19.07
C PHE A 141 12.35 -3.59 19.99
N ARG A 142 12.78 -2.55 20.71
CA ARG A 142 13.87 -2.67 21.67
C ARG A 142 13.48 -3.57 22.83
N CYS A 143 12.26 -3.45 23.35
CA CYS A 143 11.74 -4.32 24.39
C CYS A 143 11.69 -5.79 23.91
N ALA A 144 11.14 -6.05 22.74
CA ALA A 144 11.06 -7.40 22.15
C ALA A 144 12.43 -8.05 21.99
N ARG A 145 13.44 -7.29 21.53
CA ARG A 145 14.84 -7.76 21.45
C ARG A 145 15.45 -8.04 22.81
N LYS A 146 15.36 -7.07 23.73
CA LYS A 146 15.94 -7.17 25.09
C LYS A 146 15.38 -8.35 25.85
N THR A 147 14.09 -8.62 25.73
CA THR A 147 13.38 -9.67 26.46
C THR A 147 13.35 -11.02 25.74
N GLY A 148 13.94 -11.13 24.55
CA GLY A 148 14.00 -12.39 23.79
C GLY A 148 12.67 -12.84 23.21
N LEU A 149 11.71 -11.92 22.98
CA LEU A 149 10.42 -12.24 22.36
C LEU A 149 10.54 -12.55 20.88
N VAL A 150 11.63 -12.14 20.25
CA VAL A 150 11.97 -12.43 18.84
C VAL A 150 13.35 -13.06 18.75
N LYS A 151 13.61 -13.85 17.71
CA LYS A 151 14.94 -14.36 17.37
C LYS A 151 15.85 -13.18 16.98
N GLU A 152 17.16 -13.34 17.11
CA GLU A 152 18.13 -12.28 16.76
C GLU A 152 18.07 -11.93 15.27
N ASP A 153 17.83 -12.91 14.41
CA ASP A 153 17.77 -12.80 12.96
C ASP A 153 16.40 -12.32 12.42
N THR A 154 15.33 -12.37 13.22
CA THR A 154 14.01 -11.87 12.78
C THR A 154 14.04 -10.36 12.55
N GLY A 155 13.72 -9.89 11.36
CA GLY A 155 13.58 -8.47 11.02
C GLY A 155 12.37 -7.84 11.74
N LEU A 156 12.57 -6.67 12.36
CA LEU A 156 11.48 -5.82 12.85
C LEU A 156 11.58 -4.48 12.15
N LYS A 157 10.64 -4.18 11.26
CA LYS A 157 10.65 -2.94 10.47
C LYS A 157 9.44 -2.07 10.76
N PHE A 158 9.67 -0.77 10.86
CA PHE A 158 8.65 0.26 10.97
C PHE A 158 8.56 1.00 9.64
N LEU A 159 7.39 0.95 9.00
CA LEU A 159 7.07 1.74 7.82
C LEU A 159 6.01 2.77 8.19
N GLY A 160 6.47 3.96 8.58
CA GLY A 160 5.59 5.06 8.95
C GLY A 160 5.07 5.80 7.73
N PHE A 161 3.74 5.91 7.60
CA PHE A 161 3.13 6.69 6.52
C PHE A 161 2.68 8.09 6.97
N GLY A 162 2.69 9.01 6.01
CA GLY A 162 2.23 10.38 6.18
C GLY A 162 0.71 10.52 6.07
N THR A 163 0.25 11.76 6.07
CA THR A 163 -1.18 12.11 6.02
C THR A 163 -1.56 12.58 4.62
N MET A 164 -2.70 12.07 4.13
CA MET A 164 -3.38 12.65 2.98
C MET A 164 -4.11 13.91 3.42
N ASN A 165 -3.80 15.06 2.83
CA ASN A 165 -4.37 16.35 3.16
C ASN A 165 -5.26 16.87 2.02
N GLY A 166 -6.19 17.76 2.33
CA GLY A 166 -6.93 18.54 1.34
C GLY A 166 -6.09 19.69 0.76
N LYS A 167 -6.64 20.40 -0.21
CA LYS A 167 -5.99 21.58 -0.85
C LYS A 167 -5.63 22.70 0.16
N ASP A 168 -6.27 22.73 1.32
CA ASP A 168 -5.99 23.66 2.43
C ASP A 168 -4.82 23.18 3.34
N GLY A 169 -4.16 22.09 3.00
CA GLY A 169 -3.06 21.49 3.77
C GLY A 169 -3.48 20.84 5.09
N LYS A 170 -4.79 20.70 5.35
CA LYS A 170 -5.33 20.04 6.54
C LYS A 170 -5.82 18.64 6.19
N PRO A 171 -5.94 17.73 7.17
CA PRO A 171 -6.52 16.40 6.95
C PRO A 171 -7.84 16.49 6.22
N PHE A 172 -8.03 15.62 5.23
CA PHE A 172 -9.13 15.64 4.30
C PHE A 172 -10.49 15.64 5.01
N LYS A 173 -11.36 16.62 4.69
CA LYS A 173 -12.67 16.80 5.34
C LYS A 173 -13.79 16.85 4.31
N THR A 174 -14.98 16.41 4.69
CA THR A 174 -16.19 16.62 3.89
C THR A 174 -16.53 18.11 3.80
N ARG A 175 -17.35 18.51 2.82
CA ARG A 175 -17.87 19.88 2.68
C ARG A 175 -18.61 20.37 3.92
N GLU A 176 -19.17 19.47 4.73
CA GLU A 176 -19.86 19.73 5.98
C GLU A 176 -18.96 19.75 7.21
N GLY A 177 -17.63 19.65 7.03
CA GLY A 177 -16.64 19.75 8.12
C GLY A 177 -16.30 18.44 8.84
N GLY A 178 -16.88 17.29 8.43
CA GLY A 178 -16.51 15.95 8.91
C GLY A 178 -15.29 15.37 8.18
N VAL A 179 -14.72 14.27 8.68
CA VAL A 179 -13.71 13.50 7.96
C VAL A 179 -14.39 12.81 6.77
N MET A 180 -13.81 12.93 5.56
CA MET A 180 -14.34 12.25 4.37
C MET A 180 -14.22 10.73 4.56
N ARG A 181 -15.31 10.01 4.35
CA ARG A 181 -15.29 8.55 4.32
C ARG A 181 -14.64 8.07 3.04
N LEU A 182 -13.80 7.05 3.14
CA LEU A 182 -13.10 6.45 2.00
C LEU A 182 -14.07 6.00 0.89
N GLU A 183 -15.22 5.43 1.28
CA GLU A 183 -16.27 5.02 0.34
C GLU A 183 -16.77 6.18 -0.54
N HIS A 184 -16.95 7.37 0.03
CA HIS A 184 -17.39 8.54 -0.72
C HIS A 184 -16.29 9.05 -1.64
N LEU A 185 -15.03 9.05 -1.19
CA LEU A 185 -13.90 9.41 -2.03
C LEU A 185 -13.79 8.50 -3.26
N ILE A 186 -13.92 7.19 -3.06
CA ILE A 186 -13.90 6.20 -4.16
C ILE A 186 -15.08 6.46 -5.13
N ALA A 187 -16.27 6.72 -4.60
CA ALA A 187 -17.45 7.01 -5.43
C ALA A 187 -17.28 8.27 -6.26
N ASP A 188 -16.78 9.36 -5.65
CA ASP A 188 -16.53 10.64 -6.35
C ASP A 188 -15.50 10.48 -7.47
N ILE A 189 -14.43 9.71 -7.24
CA ILE A 189 -13.40 9.43 -8.25
C ILE A 189 -13.97 8.59 -9.38
N ASN A 190 -14.74 7.54 -9.08
CA ASN A 190 -15.35 6.69 -10.10
C ASN A 190 -16.35 7.46 -10.96
N GLU A 191 -17.14 8.36 -10.39
CA GLU A 191 -18.07 9.19 -11.15
C GLU A 191 -17.33 10.22 -12.02
N GLU A 192 -16.25 10.82 -11.53
CA GLU A 192 -15.41 11.71 -12.34
C GLU A 192 -14.75 10.96 -13.50
N MET A 193 -14.28 9.74 -13.28
CA MET A 193 -13.73 8.91 -14.34
C MET A 193 -14.79 8.49 -15.36
N PHE A 194 -15.98 8.11 -14.90
CA PHE A 194 -17.11 7.80 -15.78
C PHE A 194 -17.46 8.99 -16.67
N ARG A 195 -17.55 10.19 -16.09
CA ARG A 195 -17.80 11.43 -16.84
C ARG A 195 -16.74 11.65 -17.93
N LYS A 196 -15.46 11.55 -17.59
CA LYS A 196 -14.35 11.75 -18.52
C LYS A 196 -14.31 10.72 -19.66
N ILE A 197 -14.60 9.44 -19.36
CA ILE A 197 -14.63 8.36 -20.36
C ILE A 197 -15.79 8.54 -21.34
N THR A 198 -16.95 9.00 -20.87
CA THR A 198 -18.14 9.15 -21.70
C THR A 198 -18.23 10.50 -22.43
N GLU A 199 -17.42 11.49 -22.05
CA GLU A 199 -17.51 12.87 -22.59
C GLU A 199 -17.25 12.94 -24.11
N ASN A 200 -16.42 12.04 -24.67
CA ASN A 200 -15.98 12.09 -26.06
C ASN A 200 -16.25 10.80 -26.86
N HIS A 201 -16.89 9.81 -26.29
CA HIS A 201 -17.11 8.51 -26.93
C HIS A 201 -18.51 7.96 -26.61
N GLU A 202 -19.18 7.44 -27.64
CA GLU A 202 -20.34 6.58 -27.47
C GLU A 202 -19.87 5.19 -27.01
N VAL A 203 -19.91 4.94 -25.71
CA VAL A 203 -19.56 3.67 -25.07
C VAL A 203 -20.81 3.14 -24.37
N ASP A 204 -20.98 1.82 -24.32
CA ASP A 204 -22.02 1.19 -23.50
C ASP A 204 -21.86 1.62 -22.03
N GLU A 205 -22.95 2.03 -21.41
CA GLU A 205 -22.92 2.60 -20.05
C GLU A 205 -22.35 1.60 -19.02
N ALA A 206 -22.67 0.31 -19.15
CA ALA A 206 -22.17 -0.70 -18.22
C ALA A 206 -20.64 -0.89 -18.38
N GLU A 207 -20.16 -0.93 -19.63
CA GLU A 207 -18.74 -1.01 -19.93
C GLU A 207 -17.99 0.25 -19.45
N ALA A 208 -18.55 1.44 -19.70
CA ALA A 208 -17.96 2.69 -19.23
C ALA A 208 -17.85 2.74 -17.69
N ARG A 209 -18.85 2.24 -16.94
CA ARG A 209 -18.81 2.17 -15.48
C ARG A 209 -17.77 1.18 -14.96
N GLU A 210 -17.61 0.02 -15.59
CA GLU A 210 -16.57 -0.93 -15.19
C GLU A 210 -15.16 -0.37 -15.50
N THR A 211 -14.97 0.24 -16.67
CA THR A 211 -13.71 0.93 -17.01
C THR A 211 -13.43 2.07 -16.02
N ALA A 212 -14.44 2.86 -15.66
CA ALA A 212 -14.30 3.96 -14.69
C ALA A 212 -13.85 3.48 -13.32
N LYS A 213 -14.31 2.31 -12.86
CA LYS A 213 -13.83 1.70 -11.60
C LYS A 213 -12.36 1.31 -11.67
N LEU A 214 -11.91 0.69 -12.76
CA LEU A 214 -10.50 0.32 -12.94
C LEU A 214 -9.60 1.56 -13.00
N VAL A 215 -10.00 2.57 -13.77
CA VAL A 215 -9.25 3.82 -13.91
C VAL A 215 -9.28 4.63 -12.60
N GLY A 216 -10.43 4.66 -11.91
CA GLY A 216 -10.58 5.29 -10.60
C GLY A 216 -9.69 4.64 -9.53
N LEU A 217 -9.63 3.31 -9.51
CA LEU A 217 -8.73 2.57 -8.64
C LEU A 217 -7.26 2.94 -8.89
N SER A 218 -6.86 3.01 -10.17
CA SER A 218 -5.50 3.42 -10.54
C SER A 218 -5.19 4.86 -10.07
N ALA A 219 -6.15 5.77 -10.20
CA ALA A 219 -6.00 7.16 -9.77
C ALA A 219 -5.71 7.23 -8.25
N ILE A 220 -6.43 6.47 -7.44
CA ILE A 220 -6.25 6.42 -5.98
C ILE A 220 -4.91 5.77 -5.64
N LYS A 221 -4.69 4.53 -6.07
CA LYS A 221 -3.51 3.74 -5.66
C LYS A 221 -2.20 4.35 -6.16
N TYR A 222 -2.15 4.71 -7.44
CA TYR A 222 -0.98 5.37 -7.99
C TYR A 222 -0.74 6.74 -7.36
N GLY A 223 -1.80 7.51 -7.16
CA GLY A 223 -1.72 8.83 -6.53
C GLY A 223 -1.16 8.78 -5.12
N ASP A 224 -1.55 7.78 -4.32
CA ASP A 224 -1.01 7.55 -2.98
C ASP A 224 0.42 6.97 -3.05
N LEU A 225 0.62 5.85 -3.74
CA LEU A 225 1.87 5.10 -3.78
C LEU A 225 3.01 5.82 -4.52
N SER A 226 2.73 6.81 -5.36
CA SER A 226 3.75 7.64 -6.02
C SER A 226 4.45 8.61 -5.06
N ASN A 227 3.91 8.80 -3.85
CA ASN A 227 4.54 9.59 -2.81
C ASN A 227 5.46 8.72 -1.95
N GLN A 228 6.54 9.31 -1.45
CA GLN A 228 7.35 8.64 -0.43
C GLN A 228 6.48 8.40 0.81
N ALA A 229 6.41 7.17 1.30
CA ALA A 229 5.47 6.76 2.35
C ALA A 229 5.44 7.72 3.55
N SER A 230 6.60 8.14 4.07
CA SER A 230 6.70 8.99 5.27
C SER A 230 6.32 10.47 5.05
N LYS A 231 6.05 10.89 3.81
CA LYS A 231 5.69 12.30 3.51
C LYS A 231 4.18 12.49 3.50
N ASP A 232 3.76 13.64 4.04
CA ASP A 232 2.40 14.13 3.84
C ASP A 232 2.24 14.62 2.40
N TYR A 233 1.07 14.43 1.80
CA TYR A 233 0.78 14.91 0.46
C TYR A 233 -0.62 15.50 0.36
N VAL A 234 -0.86 16.30 -0.69
CA VAL A 234 -2.15 16.93 -0.95
C VAL A 234 -2.90 16.11 -1.99
N PHE A 235 -4.10 15.66 -1.63
CA PHE A 235 -5.02 15.04 -2.57
C PHE A 235 -5.76 16.14 -3.36
N ASP A 236 -5.67 16.05 -4.67
CA ASP A 236 -6.39 16.89 -5.63
C ASP A 236 -7.09 16.00 -6.66
N LEU A 237 -8.42 15.98 -6.62
CA LEU A 237 -9.24 15.13 -7.49
C LEU A 237 -8.90 15.35 -8.97
N ASP A 238 -8.83 16.60 -9.42
CA ASP A 238 -8.59 16.96 -10.82
C ASP A 238 -7.22 16.45 -11.29
N LYS A 239 -6.20 16.56 -10.42
CA LYS A 239 -4.85 16.10 -10.70
C LYS A 239 -4.80 14.56 -10.75
N PHE A 240 -5.37 13.88 -9.76
CA PHE A 240 -5.30 12.42 -9.65
C PHE A 240 -6.07 11.71 -10.78
N THR A 241 -7.15 12.33 -11.27
CA THR A 241 -7.99 11.81 -12.36
C THR A 241 -7.58 12.32 -13.74
N SER A 242 -6.43 12.99 -13.87
CA SER A 242 -5.91 13.47 -15.15
C SER A 242 -5.32 12.32 -15.98
N PHE A 243 -5.57 12.34 -17.28
CA PHE A 243 -4.90 11.47 -18.26
C PHE A 243 -3.55 12.03 -18.73
N GLU A 244 -3.07 13.09 -18.12
CA GLU A 244 -1.79 13.73 -18.40
C GLU A 244 -0.95 13.83 -17.13
N GLY A 245 0.37 13.81 -17.30
CA GLY A 245 1.32 13.91 -16.19
C GLY A 245 1.51 12.59 -15.43
N ASN A 246 2.08 12.69 -14.23
CA ASN A 246 2.44 11.53 -13.41
C ASN A 246 1.21 11.02 -12.63
N THR A 247 0.33 10.25 -13.29
CA THR A 247 -0.96 9.77 -12.76
C THR A 247 -1.23 8.32 -13.16
N GLY A 248 -2.06 7.63 -12.36
CA GLY A 248 -2.51 6.27 -12.68
C GLY A 248 -3.25 6.19 -14.03
N PRO A 249 -4.23 7.08 -14.32
CA PRO A 249 -4.91 7.11 -15.61
C PRO A 249 -3.96 7.29 -16.80
N TYR A 250 -2.91 8.09 -16.69
CA TYR A 250 -1.89 8.25 -17.75
C TYR A 250 -1.14 6.93 -18.02
N ILE A 251 -0.75 6.20 -16.97
CA ILE A 251 -0.09 4.90 -17.13
C ILE A 251 -1.03 3.91 -17.81
N LEU A 252 -2.30 3.83 -17.36
CA LEU A 252 -3.27 2.94 -17.99
C LEU A 252 -3.53 3.30 -19.47
N TYR A 253 -3.64 4.58 -19.78
CA TYR A 253 -3.79 5.04 -21.16
C TYR A 253 -2.61 4.63 -22.04
N THR A 254 -1.39 4.68 -21.50
CA THR A 254 -0.18 4.21 -22.21
C THR A 254 -0.25 2.70 -22.47
N ILE A 255 -0.63 1.89 -21.49
CA ILE A 255 -0.79 0.44 -21.64
C ILE A 255 -1.86 0.11 -22.67
N VAL A 256 -3.02 0.75 -22.61
CA VAL A 256 -4.13 0.55 -23.58
C VAL A 256 -3.70 0.92 -24.99
N ARG A 257 -2.92 1.99 -25.15
CA ARG A 257 -2.33 2.36 -26.45
C ARG A 257 -1.45 1.24 -27.00
N ILE A 258 -0.57 0.67 -26.18
CA ILE A 258 0.28 -0.45 -26.60
C ILE A 258 -0.58 -1.66 -26.99
N LYS A 259 -1.56 -2.04 -26.15
CA LYS A 259 -2.52 -3.11 -26.45
C LYS A 259 -3.22 -2.90 -27.79
N SER A 260 -3.67 -1.67 -28.08
CA SER A 260 -4.33 -1.33 -29.34
C SER A 260 -3.42 -1.57 -30.56
N ILE A 261 -2.13 -1.20 -30.47
CA ILE A 261 -1.15 -1.44 -31.53
C ILE A 261 -0.94 -2.93 -31.74
N LEU A 262 -0.71 -3.69 -30.68
CA LEU A 262 -0.51 -5.13 -30.73
C LEU A 262 -1.74 -5.86 -31.27
N ASN A 263 -2.93 -5.45 -30.89
CA ASN A 263 -4.19 -6.03 -31.40
C ASN A 263 -4.39 -5.74 -32.88
N LYS A 264 -4.07 -4.54 -33.38
CA LYS A 264 -4.08 -4.23 -34.84
C LYS A 264 -3.07 -5.08 -35.59
N TYR A 265 -1.87 -5.31 -35.03
CA TYR A 265 -0.89 -6.17 -35.68
C TYR A 265 -1.37 -7.63 -35.76
N ARG A 266 -1.97 -8.16 -34.68
CA ARG A 266 -2.57 -9.51 -34.64
C ARG A 266 -3.77 -9.65 -35.61
N ALA A 267 -4.61 -8.64 -35.70
CA ALA A 267 -5.76 -8.62 -36.64
C ALA A 267 -5.33 -8.70 -38.10
N GLY A 268 -4.11 -8.26 -38.43
CA GLY A 268 -3.50 -8.45 -39.74
C GLY A 268 -2.99 -9.88 -40.04
N GLY A 269 -3.30 -10.86 -39.18
CA GLY A 269 -2.86 -12.27 -39.31
C GLY A 269 -1.45 -12.55 -38.83
N ASN A 270 -0.84 -11.62 -38.08
CA ASN A 270 0.53 -11.77 -37.56
C ASN A 270 0.54 -12.24 -36.10
N ALA A 271 1.57 -13.01 -35.70
CA ALA A 271 1.84 -13.36 -34.32
C ALA A 271 2.92 -12.44 -33.73
N VAL A 272 2.82 -12.17 -32.44
CA VAL A 272 3.93 -11.55 -31.69
C VAL A 272 4.93 -12.65 -31.36
N GLU A 273 6.10 -12.57 -31.96
CA GLU A 273 7.19 -13.53 -31.77
C GLU A 273 8.23 -12.95 -30.82
N LYS A 274 8.93 -13.80 -30.06
CA LYS A 274 10.00 -13.40 -29.12
C LYS A 274 11.38 -13.73 -29.72
N GLY A 275 12.41 -12.97 -29.32
CA GLY A 275 13.79 -13.16 -29.76
C GLY A 275 14.17 -12.41 -31.02
N HIS A 276 13.41 -11.39 -31.41
CA HIS A 276 13.61 -10.59 -32.62
C HIS A 276 14.01 -9.12 -32.36
N ILE A 277 14.26 -8.74 -31.11
CA ILE A 277 14.69 -7.36 -30.80
C ILE A 277 16.07 -7.11 -31.44
N LEU A 278 16.11 -6.16 -32.36
CA LEU A 278 17.31 -5.76 -33.10
C LEU A 278 18.05 -4.63 -32.39
N VAL A 279 19.27 -4.36 -32.83
CA VAL A 279 20.01 -3.14 -32.43
C VAL A 279 19.16 -1.91 -32.74
N PRO A 280 19.03 -0.94 -31.82
CA PRO A 280 18.16 0.21 -32.02
C PRO A 280 18.58 1.05 -33.25
N ALA A 281 17.61 1.49 -34.04
CA ALA A 281 17.82 2.33 -35.21
C ALA A 281 17.82 3.83 -34.88
N GLY A 282 17.26 4.22 -33.73
CA GLY A 282 17.14 5.61 -33.30
C GLY A 282 17.35 5.79 -31.79
N GLU A 283 17.49 7.04 -31.37
CA GLU A 283 17.75 7.36 -29.95
C GLU A 283 16.54 7.08 -29.04
N SER A 284 15.32 7.31 -29.51
CA SER A 284 14.10 7.00 -28.73
C SER A 284 13.88 5.50 -28.53
N GLU A 285 14.17 4.67 -29.57
CA GLU A 285 14.15 3.21 -29.42
C GLU A 285 15.21 2.74 -28.43
N LYS A 286 16.43 3.30 -28.53
CA LYS A 286 17.53 2.99 -27.60
C LYS A 286 17.22 3.39 -26.16
N ALA A 287 16.61 4.57 -25.96
CA ALA A 287 16.21 5.03 -24.63
C ALA A 287 15.19 4.07 -23.99
N LEU A 288 14.16 3.67 -24.74
CA LEU A 288 13.15 2.70 -24.28
C LEU A 288 13.78 1.34 -23.94
N MET A 289 14.69 0.83 -24.79
CA MET A 289 15.42 -0.42 -24.53
C MET A 289 16.27 -0.33 -23.24
N LEU A 290 16.99 0.78 -23.05
CA LEU A 290 17.82 0.99 -21.86
C LEU A 290 16.95 1.10 -20.60
N ALA A 291 15.82 1.81 -20.64
CA ALA A 291 14.90 1.92 -19.52
C ALA A 291 14.41 0.52 -19.07
N LEU A 292 14.04 -0.35 -20.00
CA LEU A 292 13.62 -1.72 -19.71
C LEU A 292 14.69 -2.53 -18.98
N THR A 293 15.98 -2.33 -19.25
CA THR A 293 17.07 -3.05 -18.55
C THR A 293 17.16 -2.70 -17.06
N GLY A 294 16.63 -1.55 -16.66
CA GLY A 294 16.61 -1.08 -15.28
C GLY A 294 15.57 -1.78 -14.38
N PHE A 295 14.62 -2.53 -14.95
CA PHE A 295 13.48 -3.09 -14.23
C PHE A 295 13.88 -3.92 -13.00
N ASN A 296 14.76 -4.91 -13.15
CA ASN A 296 15.16 -5.79 -12.04
C ASN A 296 15.83 -5.03 -10.89
N SER A 297 16.74 -4.10 -11.23
CA SER A 297 17.42 -3.28 -10.22
C SER A 297 16.46 -2.36 -9.48
N MET A 298 15.46 -1.81 -10.19
CA MET A 298 14.42 -0.97 -9.58
C MET A 298 13.55 -1.80 -8.63
N ILE A 299 13.11 -3.00 -9.04
CA ILE A 299 12.31 -3.89 -8.18
C ILE A 299 13.08 -4.26 -6.91
N GLN A 300 14.35 -4.61 -7.04
CA GLN A 300 15.20 -4.93 -5.89
C GLN A 300 15.29 -3.74 -4.91
N GLN A 301 15.55 -2.54 -5.42
CA GLN A 301 15.60 -1.34 -4.57
C GLN A 301 14.24 -1.02 -3.93
N ALA A 302 13.14 -1.14 -4.67
CA ALA A 302 11.81 -0.91 -4.13
C ALA A 302 11.47 -1.90 -3.00
N PHE A 303 11.87 -3.16 -3.13
CA PHE A 303 11.71 -4.20 -2.12
C PHE A 303 12.58 -3.93 -0.87
N GLU A 304 13.87 -3.69 -1.04
CA GLU A 304 14.80 -3.47 0.08
C GLU A 304 14.43 -2.24 0.91
N GLU A 305 14.00 -1.16 0.23
CA GLU A 305 13.64 0.11 0.87
C GLU A 305 12.15 0.21 1.26
N LEU A 306 11.32 -0.80 0.95
CA LEU A 306 9.86 -0.77 1.13
C LEU A 306 9.24 0.47 0.46
N ALA A 307 9.66 0.75 -0.77
CA ALA A 307 9.46 2.01 -1.46
C ALA A 307 8.69 1.89 -2.78
N PRO A 308 7.34 1.68 -2.75
CA PRO A 308 6.52 1.54 -3.95
C PRO A 308 6.58 2.77 -4.87
N HIS A 309 6.90 3.96 -4.36
CA HIS A 309 7.07 5.16 -5.17
C HIS A 309 8.20 5.05 -6.21
N LYS A 310 9.19 4.16 -6.01
CA LYS A 310 10.22 3.87 -7.00
C LYS A 310 9.66 3.14 -8.21
N ILE A 311 8.70 2.22 -8.00
CA ILE A 311 7.96 1.56 -9.08
C ILE A 311 7.18 2.60 -9.86
N CYS A 312 6.44 3.49 -9.17
CA CYS A 312 5.68 4.56 -9.81
C CYS A 312 6.57 5.49 -10.66
N SER A 313 7.72 5.91 -10.13
CA SER A 313 8.68 6.74 -10.88
C SER A 313 9.18 6.03 -12.12
N PHE A 314 9.60 4.77 -11.99
CA PHE A 314 10.11 3.97 -13.10
C PHE A 314 9.08 3.80 -14.22
N ILE A 315 7.83 3.43 -13.89
CA ILE A 315 6.81 3.22 -14.92
C ILE A 315 6.37 4.53 -15.58
N TYR A 316 6.45 5.65 -14.88
CA TYR A 316 6.19 6.96 -15.46
C TYR A 316 7.26 7.32 -16.49
N ASP A 317 8.53 7.14 -16.16
CA ASP A 317 9.65 7.38 -17.08
C ASP A 317 9.59 6.44 -18.27
N LEU A 318 9.32 5.14 -18.05
CA LEU A 318 9.15 4.14 -19.10
C LEU A 318 7.97 4.48 -20.04
N ALA A 319 6.86 4.97 -19.49
CA ALA A 319 5.71 5.41 -20.28
C ALA A 319 6.03 6.63 -21.14
N ASN A 320 6.85 7.57 -20.63
CA ASN A 320 7.32 8.72 -21.40
C ASN A 320 8.26 8.29 -22.53
N ASP A 321 9.22 7.39 -22.26
CA ASP A 321 10.14 6.86 -23.27
C ASP A 321 9.37 6.11 -24.37
N PHE A 322 8.37 5.28 -23.99
CA PHE A 322 7.49 4.65 -24.97
C PHE A 322 6.72 5.68 -25.81
N ASN A 323 6.12 6.68 -25.19
CA ASN A 323 5.36 7.70 -25.92
C ASN A 323 6.28 8.49 -26.89
N HIS A 324 7.52 8.79 -26.50
CA HIS A 324 8.51 9.42 -27.38
C HIS A 324 8.85 8.52 -28.59
N PHE A 325 9.15 7.24 -28.34
CA PHE A 325 9.37 6.26 -29.41
C PHE A 325 8.16 6.12 -30.33
N TYR A 326 6.95 6.05 -29.78
CA TYR A 326 5.71 5.95 -30.56
C TYR A 326 5.46 7.15 -31.47
N HIS A 327 5.80 8.35 -31.02
CA HIS A 327 5.61 9.57 -31.82
C HIS A 327 6.62 9.69 -32.96
N GLU A 328 7.84 9.19 -32.79
CA GLU A 328 8.90 9.27 -33.80
C GLU A 328 8.88 8.10 -34.77
N THR A 329 8.22 6.98 -34.44
CA THR A 329 8.33 5.72 -35.19
C THR A 329 7.00 5.29 -35.79
N LYS A 330 7.00 5.02 -37.10
CA LYS A 330 5.82 4.47 -37.82
C LYS A 330 5.73 2.95 -37.66
N ILE A 331 5.43 2.46 -36.45
CA ILE A 331 5.55 1.04 -36.08
C ILE A 331 4.80 0.09 -37.02
N LEU A 332 3.50 0.29 -37.21
CA LEU A 332 2.66 -0.61 -38.04
C LEU A 332 2.90 -0.46 -39.54
N SER A 333 3.36 0.69 -40.01
CA SER A 333 3.68 0.97 -41.41
C SER A 333 5.17 0.88 -41.73
N GLU A 334 5.99 0.32 -40.85
CA GLU A 334 7.37 -0.05 -41.15
C GLU A 334 7.40 -1.05 -42.32
N GLU A 335 8.24 -0.78 -43.31
CA GLU A 335 8.33 -1.61 -44.50
C GLU A 335 9.24 -2.82 -44.32
N ASP A 336 10.32 -2.66 -43.54
CA ASP A 336 11.23 -3.74 -43.16
C ASP A 336 10.51 -4.68 -42.19
N ALA A 337 10.27 -5.91 -42.63
CA ALA A 337 9.54 -6.90 -41.85
C ALA A 337 10.27 -7.30 -40.53
N ASP A 338 11.61 -7.36 -40.57
CA ASP A 338 12.40 -7.71 -39.37
C ASP A 338 12.41 -6.57 -38.37
N ARG A 339 12.52 -5.34 -38.87
CA ARG A 339 12.43 -4.14 -38.01
C ARG A 339 11.04 -3.99 -37.41
N LYS A 340 10.00 -4.23 -38.16
CA LYS A 340 8.61 -4.23 -37.67
C LYS A 340 8.41 -5.26 -36.55
N ARG A 341 8.91 -6.49 -36.72
CA ARG A 341 8.85 -7.53 -35.70
C ARG A 341 9.60 -7.10 -34.42
N SER A 342 10.77 -6.50 -34.58
CA SER A 342 11.55 -5.94 -33.47
C SER A 342 10.74 -4.89 -32.68
N TYR A 343 10.10 -3.95 -33.37
CA TYR A 343 9.26 -2.94 -32.71
C TYR A 343 8.08 -3.58 -31.97
N ILE A 344 7.40 -4.53 -32.58
CA ILE A 344 6.26 -5.22 -31.96
C ILE A 344 6.68 -6.00 -30.71
N GLU A 345 7.80 -6.69 -30.74
CA GLU A 345 8.33 -7.39 -29.58
C GLU A 345 8.74 -6.40 -28.47
N LEU A 346 9.38 -5.28 -28.83
CA LEU A 346 9.74 -4.23 -27.88
C LEU A 346 8.50 -3.64 -27.18
N LEU A 347 7.41 -3.44 -27.95
CA LEU A 347 6.14 -2.99 -27.39
C LEU A 347 5.51 -4.03 -26.45
N ASP A 348 5.54 -5.30 -26.83
CA ASP A 348 4.99 -6.37 -26.00
C ASP A 348 5.77 -6.52 -24.69
N LEU A 349 7.11 -6.43 -24.74
CA LEU A 349 7.95 -6.38 -23.53
C LEU A 349 7.66 -5.15 -22.66
N THR A 350 7.50 -3.97 -23.28
CA THR A 350 7.15 -2.74 -22.54
C THR A 350 5.80 -2.89 -21.83
N ARG A 351 4.80 -3.47 -22.51
CA ARG A 351 3.49 -3.78 -21.92
C ARG A 351 3.62 -4.76 -20.74
N GLU A 352 4.37 -5.87 -20.92
CA GLU A 352 4.58 -6.85 -19.84
C GLU A 352 5.21 -6.21 -18.62
N VAL A 353 6.21 -5.35 -18.78
CA VAL A 353 6.87 -4.64 -17.66
C VAL A 353 5.91 -3.66 -16.99
N LEU A 354 5.16 -2.86 -17.75
CA LEU A 354 4.17 -1.93 -17.19
C LEU A 354 3.05 -2.68 -16.45
N GLU A 355 2.47 -3.74 -17.05
CA GLU A 355 1.41 -4.52 -16.42
C GLU A 355 1.90 -5.24 -15.15
N THR A 356 3.10 -5.83 -15.17
CA THR A 356 3.71 -6.42 -13.96
C THR A 356 3.88 -5.36 -12.86
N SER A 357 4.33 -4.17 -13.23
CA SER A 357 4.54 -3.09 -12.27
C SER A 357 3.24 -2.60 -11.64
N ILE A 358 2.17 -2.42 -12.42
CA ILE A 358 0.87 -1.98 -11.87
C ILE A 358 0.19 -3.09 -11.06
N ASP A 359 0.41 -4.37 -11.40
CA ASP A 359 -0.05 -5.51 -10.59
C ASP A 359 0.60 -5.49 -9.20
N LEU A 360 1.91 -5.25 -9.11
CA LEU A 360 2.62 -5.05 -7.84
C LEU A 360 2.08 -3.85 -7.04
N LEU A 361 1.55 -2.82 -7.70
CA LEU A 361 0.87 -1.69 -7.08
C LEU A 361 -0.61 -1.98 -6.75
N GLY A 362 -1.13 -3.14 -7.16
CA GLY A 362 -2.46 -3.65 -6.83
C GLY A 362 -3.60 -3.08 -7.68
N PHE A 363 -3.34 -2.75 -8.97
CA PHE A 363 -4.38 -2.40 -9.94
C PHE A 363 -4.06 -2.96 -11.32
N ALA A 364 -5.03 -2.94 -12.23
CA ALA A 364 -4.92 -3.53 -13.55
C ALA A 364 -5.35 -2.57 -14.65
N ALA A 365 -4.88 -2.79 -15.88
CA ALA A 365 -5.28 -2.02 -17.04
C ALA A 365 -6.50 -2.64 -17.74
N PRO A 366 -7.49 -1.83 -18.16
CA PRO A 366 -8.56 -2.31 -19.02
C PRO A 366 -8.03 -2.69 -20.42
N GLU A 367 -8.84 -3.41 -21.20
CA GLU A 367 -8.48 -3.76 -22.58
C GLU A 367 -8.62 -2.57 -23.55
N ARG A 368 -9.54 -1.67 -23.24
CA ARG A 368 -9.78 -0.42 -23.99
C ARG A 368 -10.27 0.69 -23.08
N MET A 369 -10.03 1.89 -23.49
CA MET A 369 -10.32 3.06 -22.70
C MET A 369 -10.66 4.25 -23.61
#